data_50eff088aa8df917e52e8fc0f0081818
#
_entry.id   50eff088aa8df917e52e8fc0f0081818
#
_cell.length_a   1.000
_cell.length_b   1.000
_cell.length_c   1.000
_cell.angle_alpha   90.00
_cell.angle_beta   90.00
_cell.angle_gamma   90.00
#
_symmetry.space_group_name_H-M   'P 1'
#
loop_
_entity.id
_entity.type
_entity.pdbx_description
1 polymer ?
#
loop_
_entity_poly.entity_id
_entity_poly.type
_entity_poly.pdbx_seq_one_letter_code
_entity_poly.pdbx_strand_id
1 'polypeptide(L)'
;MIKVLQIGCGKMSKYSMRYVYEKGAEIVGAFDINEHVIGKDIGALMETEDKGIKVDNLSNLEGFLKENKADIAIVTTRSLISELKDVVLTLVNGKVNVVTTCEEAFFAENSNKLVFDEIDKAAKENGVTVTGGGYQDIFWGNLISTLAGSVHNITK
;
A
#
# COMPACT_ATOMS: atom_id res chain seq x y z
N MET A 1 -3.88 -2.33 19.15
CA MET A 1 -4.02 -1.29 18.12
C MET A 1 -3.29 -1.77 16.88
N ILE A 2 -3.86 -1.63 15.69
CA ILE A 2 -3.22 -2.06 14.43
C ILE A 2 -2.07 -1.12 14.11
N LYS A 3 -0.90 -1.68 13.83
CA LYS A 3 0.33 -0.95 13.50
C LYS A 3 0.51 -0.89 11.99
N VAL A 4 0.55 0.31 11.45
CA VAL A 4 0.57 0.58 10.02
C VAL A 4 1.90 1.17 9.59
N LEU A 5 2.45 0.70 8.46
CA LEU A 5 3.51 1.38 7.73
C LEU A 5 2.92 2.17 6.56
N GLN A 6 3.37 3.40 6.37
CA GLN A 6 3.09 4.17 5.17
C GLN A 6 4.28 4.13 4.24
N ILE A 7 4.10 3.60 3.03
CA ILE A 7 5.11 3.59 1.98
C ILE A 7 4.67 4.51 0.85
N GLY A 8 5.45 5.54 0.60
CA GLY A 8 5.07 6.65 -0.27
C GLY A 8 4.32 7.73 0.51
N CYS A 9 4.95 8.89 0.65
CA CYS A 9 4.46 10.02 1.42
C CYS A 9 4.14 11.24 0.53
N GLY A 10 3.63 10.96 -0.67
CA GLY A 10 3.19 11.96 -1.65
C GLY A 10 1.83 12.57 -1.31
N LYS A 11 1.27 13.34 -2.27
CA LYS A 11 0.02 14.09 -2.07
C LYS A 11 -1.16 13.24 -1.61
N MET A 12 -1.28 12.01 -2.10
CA MET A 12 -2.41 11.13 -1.76
C MET A 12 -2.26 10.48 -0.40
N SER A 13 -1.03 10.29 0.08
CA SER A 13 -0.78 9.62 1.36
C SER A 13 -1.36 10.36 2.56
N LYS A 14 -1.52 11.69 2.48
CA LYS A 14 -2.14 12.43 3.58
C LYS A 14 -3.57 11.96 3.89
N TYR A 15 -4.32 11.56 2.88
CA TYR A 15 -5.68 11.04 3.07
C TYR A 15 -5.67 9.64 3.66
N SER A 16 -4.81 8.74 3.16
CA SER A 16 -4.67 7.41 3.74
C SER A 16 -4.18 7.45 5.18
N MET A 17 -3.20 8.28 5.49
CA MET A 17 -2.69 8.45 6.85
C MET A 17 -3.73 9.02 7.81
N ARG A 18 -4.49 10.05 7.41
CA ARG A 18 -5.62 10.56 8.21
C ARG A 18 -6.63 9.45 8.50
N TYR A 19 -7.00 8.70 7.47
CA TYR A 19 -7.96 7.61 7.59
C TYR A 19 -7.49 6.50 8.55
N VAL A 20 -6.20 6.19 8.57
CA VAL A 20 -5.60 5.25 9.54
C VAL A 20 -5.92 5.68 10.97
N TYR A 21 -5.66 6.94 11.31
CA TYR A 21 -5.94 7.47 12.65
C TYR A 21 -7.45 7.55 12.95
N GLU A 22 -8.27 7.95 11.98
CA GLU A 22 -9.74 7.98 12.13
C GLU A 22 -10.33 6.59 12.43
N LYS A 23 -9.69 5.52 11.93
CA LYS A 23 -10.08 4.13 12.21
C LYS A 23 -9.47 3.54 13.47
N GLY A 24 -8.77 4.33 14.26
CA GLY A 24 -8.19 3.89 15.53
C GLY A 24 -6.96 3.00 15.38
N ALA A 25 -6.29 3.05 14.22
CA ALA A 25 -4.98 2.44 14.01
C ALA A 25 -3.87 3.49 14.19
N GLU A 26 -2.62 3.06 14.24
CA GLU A 26 -1.48 3.95 14.39
C GLU A 26 -0.45 3.71 13.28
N ILE A 27 0.18 4.78 12.80
CA ILE A 27 1.33 4.69 11.90
C ILE A 27 2.58 4.59 12.79
N VAL A 28 3.35 3.52 12.58
CA VAL A 28 4.59 3.25 13.34
C VAL A 28 5.86 3.50 12.54
N GLY A 29 5.74 3.74 11.24
CA GLY A 29 6.82 4.11 10.35
C GLY A 29 6.31 4.64 9.02
N ALA A 30 7.04 5.54 8.41
CA ALA A 30 6.73 6.13 7.12
C ALA A 30 8.00 6.21 6.27
N PHE A 31 7.90 5.83 4.99
CA PHE A 31 9.07 5.71 4.11
C PHE A 31 8.80 6.30 2.73
N ASP A 32 9.78 6.99 2.18
CA ASP A 32 9.73 7.53 0.82
C ASP A 32 11.15 7.58 0.23
N ILE A 33 11.23 7.76 -1.09
CA ILE A 33 12.47 8.02 -1.82
C ILE A 33 12.69 9.52 -2.09
N ASN A 34 11.66 10.34 -1.89
CA ASN A 34 11.67 11.75 -2.22
C ASN A 34 12.30 12.56 -1.08
N GLU A 35 13.49 13.11 -1.32
CA GLU A 35 14.23 13.93 -0.36
C GLU A 35 13.44 15.12 0.19
N HIS A 36 12.44 15.64 -0.56
CA HIS A 36 11.61 16.74 -0.10
C HIS A 36 10.64 16.39 1.03
N VAL A 37 10.36 15.10 1.26
CA VAL A 37 9.49 14.64 2.34
C VAL A 37 10.26 13.91 3.43
N ILE A 38 11.42 13.34 3.14
CA ILE A 38 12.28 12.68 4.12
C ILE A 38 12.63 13.65 5.26
N GLY A 39 12.54 13.16 6.49
CA GLY A 39 12.79 13.93 7.72
C GLY A 39 11.61 14.76 8.21
N LYS A 40 10.55 14.96 7.40
CA LYS A 40 9.32 15.64 7.85
C LYS A 40 8.48 14.72 8.73
N ASP A 41 7.84 15.30 9.74
CA ASP A 41 6.84 14.59 10.52
C ASP A 41 5.59 14.31 9.67
N ILE A 42 5.01 13.13 9.82
CA ILE A 42 3.78 12.77 9.08
C ILE A 42 2.59 13.64 9.46
N GLY A 43 2.56 14.20 10.68
CA GLY A 43 1.55 15.18 11.10
C GLY A 43 1.58 16.43 10.21
N ALA A 44 2.78 16.94 9.90
CA ALA A 44 2.94 18.06 8.97
C ALA A 44 2.46 17.71 7.55
N LEU A 45 2.72 16.49 7.08
CA LEU A 45 2.21 16.03 5.77
C LEU A 45 0.69 15.89 5.75
N MET A 46 0.09 15.52 6.88
CA MET A 46 -1.36 15.44 7.06
C MET A 46 -2.02 16.79 7.35
N GLU A 47 -1.25 17.87 7.53
CA GLU A 47 -1.75 19.17 7.98
C GLU A 47 -2.46 19.09 9.33
N THR A 48 -1.88 18.33 10.25
CA THR A 48 -2.33 18.12 11.64
C THR A 48 -1.18 18.38 12.61
N GLU A 49 -1.40 18.18 13.90
CA GLU A 49 -0.36 18.17 14.92
C GLU A 49 0.71 17.10 14.66
N ASP A 50 1.92 17.33 15.15
CA ASP A 50 3.02 16.37 15.04
C ASP A 50 2.64 15.01 15.64
N LYS A 51 3.04 13.94 14.95
CA LYS A 51 2.81 12.56 15.37
C LYS A 51 4.05 11.90 15.96
N GLY A 52 5.19 12.56 15.90
CA GLY A 52 6.48 12.02 16.35
C GLY A 52 7.07 10.99 15.39
N ILE A 53 6.46 10.80 14.22
CA ILE A 53 6.91 9.86 13.18
C ILE A 53 7.47 10.66 12.01
N LYS A 54 8.76 10.57 11.80
CA LYS A 54 9.42 11.22 10.65
C LYS A 54 9.49 10.26 9.48
N VAL A 55 9.29 10.78 8.27
CA VAL A 55 9.50 10.01 7.04
C VAL A 55 10.97 9.66 6.93
N ASP A 56 11.27 8.38 6.79
CA ASP A 56 12.61 7.85 6.57
C ASP A 56 12.84 7.49 5.10
N ASN A 57 14.09 7.28 4.71
CA ASN A 57 14.42 6.81 3.38
C ASN A 57 13.97 5.35 3.21
N LEU A 58 13.36 5.05 2.06
CA LEU A 58 12.86 3.70 1.76
C LEU A 58 13.96 2.62 1.85
N SER A 59 15.22 2.98 1.61
CA SER A 59 16.36 2.05 1.76
C SER A 59 16.53 1.52 3.19
N ASN A 60 15.99 2.19 4.20
CA ASN A 60 16.06 1.79 5.59
C ASN A 60 14.92 0.84 6.02
N LEU A 61 13.95 0.57 5.13
CA LEU A 61 12.78 -0.26 5.42
C LEU A 61 13.15 -1.65 5.94
N GLU A 62 14.10 -2.33 5.29
CA GLU A 62 14.52 -3.67 5.71
C GLU A 62 15.15 -3.67 7.12
N GLY A 63 15.97 -2.66 7.42
CA GLY A 63 16.54 -2.46 8.76
C GLY A 63 15.46 -2.21 9.80
N PHE A 64 14.51 -1.35 9.49
CA PHE A 64 13.37 -1.06 10.36
C PHE A 64 12.56 -2.31 10.71
N LEU A 65 12.27 -3.16 9.72
CA LEU A 65 11.49 -4.39 9.91
C LEU A 65 12.19 -5.46 10.77
N LYS A 66 13.50 -5.41 10.89
CA LYS A 66 14.26 -6.30 11.79
C LYS A 66 14.06 -5.95 13.27
N GLU A 67 13.83 -4.66 13.56
CA GLU A 67 13.73 -4.14 14.92
C GLU A 67 12.29 -3.85 15.35
N ASN A 68 11.40 -3.64 14.39
CA ASN A 68 10.04 -3.19 14.63
C ASN A 68 9.02 -4.15 13.99
N LYS A 69 7.85 -4.22 14.60
CA LYS A 69 6.71 -4.99 14.07
C LYS A 69 5.64 -4.05 13.54
N ALA A 70 5.11 -4.41 12.37
CA ALA A 70 3.92 -3.79 11.80
C ALA A 70 2.95 -4.88 11.35
N ASP A 71 1.68 -4.59 11.38
CA ASP A 71 0.62 -5.53 10.99
C ASP A 71 0.32 -5.42 9.49
N ILE A 72 0.40 -4.19 8.96
CA ILE A 72 0.03 -3.89 7.58
C ILE A 72 0.81 -2.68 7.05
N ALA A 73 1.13 -2.71 5.77
CA ALA A 73 1.67 -1.57 5.03
C ALA A 73 0.65 -1.06 4.02
N ILE A 74 0.51 0.27 3.93
CA ILE A 74 -0.21 0.97 2.87
C ILE A 74 0.83 1.52 1.90
N VAL A 75 0.81 1.03 0.67
CA VAL A 75 1.78 1.40 -0.37
C VAL A 75 1.10 2.27 -1.43
N THR A 76 1.52 3.54 -1.51
CA THR A 76 0.92 4.56 -2.38
C THR A 76 1.97 5.22 -3.28
N THR A 77 2.71 4.42 -4.06
CA THR A 77 3.90 4.90 -4.79
C THR A 77 3.78 4.86 -6.30
N ARG A 78 3.45 3.71 -6.89
CA ARG A 78 3.52 3.44 -8.33
C ARG A 78 2.24 2.76 -8.83
N SER A 79 2.03 2.82 -10.15
CA SER A 79 0.89 2.21 -10.85
C SER A 79 1.19 0.82 -11.40
N LEU A 80 2.47 0.52 -11.70
CA LEU A 80 2.88 -0.77 -12.26
C LEU A 80 3.39 -1.70 -11.16
N ILE A 81 2.89 -2.94 -11.14
CA ILE A 81 3.26 -3.92 -10.11
C ILE A 81 4.75 -4.31 -10.18
N SER A 82 5.35 -4.26 -11.36
CA SER A 82 6.77 -4.51 -11.55
C SER A 82 7.67 -3.50 -10.83
N GLU A 83 7.21 -2.25 -10.71
CA GLU A 83 7.94 -1.19 -9.99
C GLU A 83 7.79 -1.30 -8.47
N LEU A 84 6.77 -2.04 -8.01
CA LEU A 84 6.51 -2.27 -6.59
C LEU A 84 7.10 -3.57 -6.07
N LYS A 85 7.50 -4.48 -6.96
CA LYS A 85 7.89 -5.84 -6.59
C LYS A 85 8.84 -5.89 -5.40
N ASP A 86 9.94 -5.17 -5.48
CA ASP A 86 11.00 -5.25 -4.47
C ASP A 86 10.54 -4.74 -3.09
N VAL A 87 9.80 -3.65 -3.04
CA VAL A 87 9.27 -3.13 -1.78
C VAL A 87 8.18 -4.05 -1.20
N VAL A 88 7.33 -4.62 -2.05
CA VAL A 88 6.31 -5.58 -1.62
C VAL A 88 6.97 -6.85 -1.08
N LEU A 89 7.97 -7.40 -1.74
CA LEU A 89 8.71 -8.57 -1.26
C LEU A 89 9.44 -8.28 0.06
N THR A 90 10.01 -7.09 0.23
CA THR A 90 10.63 -6.68 1.50
C THR A 90 9.61 -6.69 2.65
N LEU A 91 8.41 -6.14 2.42
CA LEU A 91 7.33 -6.13 3.41
C LEU A 91 6.83 -7.54 3.73
N VAL A 92 6.58 -8.33 2.70
CA VAL A 92 6.12 -9.73 2.81
C VAL A 92 7.11 -10.58 3.59
N ASN A 93 8.41 -10.46 3.28
CA ASN A 93 9.46 -11.17 4.00
C ASN A 93 9.59 -10.69 5.47
N GLY A 94 9.22 -9.44 5.74
CA GLY A 94 9.06 -8.89 7.08
C GLY A 94 7.77 -9.32 7.78
N LYS A 95 6.96 -10.21 7.17
CA LYS A 95 5.66 -10.70 7.65
C LYS A 95 4.62 -9.60 7.84
N VAL A 96 4.62 -8.61 6.96
CA VAL A 96 3.68 -7.49 6.94
C VAL A 96 2.66 -7.69 5.82
N ASN A 97 1.38 -7.58 6.14
CA ASN A 97 0.33 -7.54 5.12
C ASN A 97 0.46 -6.26 4.27
N VAL A 98 0.06 -6.31 3.02
CA VAL A 98 0.20 -5.17 2.10
C VAL A 98 -1.12 -4.83 1.43
N VAL A 99 -1.50 -3.55 1.50
CA VAL A 99 -2.53 -2.94 0.67
C VAL A 99 -1.86 -1.89 -0.20
N THR A 100 -2.05 -1.93 -1.51
CA THR A 100 -1.48 -0.95 -2.42
C THR A 100 -2.54 -0.31 -3.31
N THR A 101 -2.34 0.96 -3.63
CA THR A 101 -3.15 1.68 -4.62
C THR A 101 -2.63 1.52 -6.06
N CYS A 102 -1.70 0.60 -6.27
CA CYS A 102 -1.20 0.25 -7.59
C CYS A 102 -2.33 -0.35 -8.44
N GLU A 103 -2.64 0.27 -9.56
CA GLU A 103 -3.75 -0.13 -10.42
C GLU A 103 -3.58 -1.56 -10.96
N GLU A 104 -2.37 -1.95 -11.36
CA GLU A 104 -2.12 -3.32 -11.81
C GLU A 104 -2.28 -4.38 -10.71
N ALA A 105 -2.12 -4.00 -9.44
CA ALA A 105 -2.24 -4.93 -8.33
C ALA A 105 -3.69 -5.35 -8.03
N PHE A 106 -4.69 -4.64 -8.58
CA PHE A 106 -6.09 -5.03 -8.45
C PHE A 106 -6.37 -6.37 -9.12
N PHE A 107 -5.71 -6.64 -10.25
CA PHE A 107 -5.79 -7.94 -10.93
C PHE A 107 -4.41 -8.34 -11.49
N ALA A 108 -3.45 -8.48 -10.61
CA ALA A 108 -2.04 -8.65 -10.91
C ALA A 108 -1.72 -9.90 -11.74
N GLU A 109 -2.50 -10.97 -11.57
CA GLU A 109 -2.35 -12.22 -12.35
C GLU A 109 -2.48 -11.97 -13.86
N ASN A 110 -3.36 -11.05 -14.27
CA ASN A 110 -3.54 -10.68 -15.67
C ASN A 110 -2.58 -9.60 -16.14
N SER A 111 -2.21 -8.67 -15.25
CA SER A 111 -1.36 -7.55 -15.61
C SER A 111 0.11 -7.97 -15.76
N ASN A 112 0.61 -8.77 -14.82
CA ASN A 112 1.99 -9.26 -14.83
C ASN A 112 2.11 -10.58 -14.05
N LYS A 113 1.84 -11.68 -14.75
CA LYS A 113 1.80 -13.00 -14.11
C LYS A 113 3.11 -13.40 -13.44
N LEU A 114 4.26 -13.06 -13.99
CA LEU A 114 5.56 -13.42 -13.41
C LEU A 114 5.77 -12.74 -12.05
N VAL A 115 5.49 -11.45 -11.97
CA VAL A 115 5.59 -10.70 -10.71
C VAL A 115 4.52 -11.16 -9.72
N PHE A 116 3.30 -11.43 -10.21
CA PHE A 116 2.23 -11.98 -9.37
C PHE A 116 2.63 -13.30 -8.73
N ASP A 117 3.12 -14.27 -9.51
CA ASP A 117 3.50 -15.60 -9.02
C ASP A 117 4.62 -15.50 -7.95
N GLU A 118 5.57 -14.58 -8.13
CA GLU A 118 6.67 -14.36 -7.17
C GLU A 118 6.15 -13.78 -5.85
N ILE A 119 5.28 -12.75 -5.92
CA ILE A 119 4.68 -12.13 -4.73
C ILE A 119 3.72 -13.10 -4.02
N ASP A 120 2.86 -13.80 -4.77
CA ASP A 120 1.90 -14.76 -4.24
C ASP A 120 2.60 -15.90 -3.49
N LYS A 121 3.66 -16.44 -4.08
CA LYS A 121 4.50 -17.46 -3.44
C LYS A 121 5.08 -16.94 -2.12
N ALA A 122 5.74 -15.79 -2.15
CA ALA A 122 6.34 -15.21 -0.95
C ALA A 122 5.29 -14.91 0.13
N ALA A 123 4.11 -14.39 -0.25
CA ALA A 123 3.02 -14.10 0.67
C ALA A 123 2.50 -15.37 1.35
N LYS A 124 2.30 -16.44 0.59
CA LYS A 124 1.89 -17.76 1.14
C LYS A 124 2.92 -18.34 2.08
N GLU A 125 4.21 -18.28 1.73
CA GLU A 125 5.30 -18.79 2.56
C GLU A 125 5.41 -18.02 3.89
N ASN A 126 5.11 -16.72 3.90
CA ASN A 126 5.18 -15.88 5.09
C ASN A 126 3.84 -15.75 5.85
N GLY A 127 2.74 -16.31 5.32
CA GLY A 127 1.42 -16.26 5.95
C GLY A 127 0.81 -14.86 5.98
N VAL A 128 1.05 -14.04 4.96
CA VAL A 128 0.54 -12.68 4.82
C VAL A 128 -0.28 -12.50 3.54
N THR A 129 -1.02 -11.41 3.48
CA THR A 129 -1.87 -11.06 2.35
C THR A 129 -1.31 -9.83 1.63
N VAL A 130 -1.31 -9.87 0.29
CA VAL A 130 -1.05 -8.73 -0.57
C VAL A 130 -2.29 -8.47 -1.41
N THR A 131 -2.78 -7.25 -1.42
CA THR A 131 -3.97 -6.88 -2.22
C THR A 131 -3.84 -5.50 -2.84
N GLY A 132 -4.33 -5.38 -4.06
CA GLY A 132 -4.62 -4.08 -4.66
C GLY A 132 -5.87 -3.49 -4.02
N GLY A 133 -5.89 -2.18 -3.89
CA GLY A 133 -7.01 -1.43 -3.35
C GLY A 133 -6.99 -0.01 -3.87
N GLY A 134 -8.14 0.57 -4.08
CA GLY A 134 -8.24 1.94 -4.55
C GLY A 134 -9.65 2.27 -4.99
N TYR A 135 -9.96 3.55 -5.01
CA TYR A 135 -11.30 4.02 -5.36
C TYR A 135 -11.69 3.65 -6.79
N GLN A 136 -10.76 3.81 -7.74
CA GLN A 136 -11.03 3.52 -9.15
C GLN A 136 -11.26 2.02 -9.38
N ASP A 137 -10.41 1.19 -8.83
CA ASP A 137 -10.42 -0.25 -9.10
C ASP A 137 -11.52 -0.95 -8.31
N ILE A 138 -11.62 -0.72 -7.01
CA ILE A 138 -12.58 -1.42 -6.16
C ILE A 138 -13.98 -0.85 -6.32
N PHE A 139 -14.13 0.47 -6.27
CA PHE A 139 -15.47 1.07 -6.32
C PHE A 139 -16.01 1.15 -7.75
N TRP A 140 -15.29 1.85 -8.65
CA TRP A 140 -15.77 2.04 -10.03
C TRP A 140 -15.81 0.74 -10.83
N GLY A 141 -14.77 -0.09 -10.74
CA GLY A 141 -14.73 -1.38 -11.43
C GLY A 141 -15.87 -2.29 -11.01
N ASN A 142 -16.11 -2.43 -9.72
CA ASN A 142 -17.23 -3.23 -9.21
C ASN A 142 -18.59 -2.63 -9.54
N LEU A 143 -18.75 -1.32 -9.44
CA LEU A 143 -20.01 -0.65 -9.77
C LEU A 143 -20.37 -0.85 -11.25
N ILE A 144 -19.42 -0.60 -12.15
CA ILE A 144 -19.63 -0.75 -13.60
C ILE A 144 -19.92 -2.21 -13.94
N SER A 145 -19.16 -3.15 -13.39
CA SER A 145 -19.35 -4.58 -13.62
C SER A 145 -20.73 -5.06 -13.13
N THR A 146 -21.17 -4.57 -11.96
CA THR A 146 -22.48 -4.88 -11.40
C THR A 146 -23.61 -4.31 -12.26
N LEU A 147 -23.50 -3.04 -12.68
CA LEU A 147 -24.48 -2.40 -13.55
C LEU A 147 -24.54 -3.09 -14.93
N ALA A 148 -23.39 -3.36 -15.55
CA ALA A 148 -23.34 -4.06 -16.82
C ALA A 148 -23.90 -5.49 -16.73
N GLY A 149 -23.63 -6.20 -15.63
CA GLY A 149 -24.16 -7.54 -15.39
C GLY A 149 -25.68 -7.59 -15.16
N SER A 150 -26.32 -6.46 -14.87
CA SER A 150 -27.78 -6.37 -14.70
C SER A 150 -28.55 -6.24 -16.02
N VAL A 151 -27.88 -5.97 -17.13
CA VAL A 151 -28.53 -5.83 -18.44
C VAL A 151 -28.66 -7.19 -19.13
N HIS A 152 -29.75 -7.35 -19.88
CA HIS A 152 -30.09 -8.61 -20.56
C HIS A 152 -29.12 -8.94 -21.70
N ASN A 153 -28.63 -7.93 -22.39
CA ASN A 153 -27.71 -8.08 -23.52
C ASN A 153 -26.79 -6.88 -23.66
N ILE A 154 -25.51 -7.13 -23.77
CA ILE A 154 -24.51 -6.09 -24.02
C ILE A 154 -24.12 -6.17 -25.48
N THR A 155 -24.47 -5.15 -26.25
CA THR A 155 -24.04 -4.98 -27.63
C THR A 155 -22.89 -4.01 -27.71
N LYS A 156 -21.98 -4.21 -28.68
CA LYS A 156 -20.85 -3.32 -28.91
C LYS A 156 -21.27 -1.91 -29.24
#